data_48c7f82ff763f182ad2342278f69056d
#
_entry.id   48c7f82ff763f182ad2342278f69056d
#
_cell.length_a   1.000
_cell.length_b   1.000
_cell.length_c   1.000
_cell.angle_alpha   90.00
_cell.angle_beta   90.00
_cell.angle_gamma   90.00
#
_symmetry.space_group_name_H-M   'P 1'
#
loop_
_entity.id
_entity.type
_entity.pdbx_description
1 polymer ?
#
loop_
_entity_poly.entity_id
_entity_poly.type
_entity_poly.pdbx_seq_one_letter_code
_entity_poly.pdbx_strand_id
1 'polypeptide(L)'
;MMVGIVGKPNTGKSTFFSAATLAPAEIANYPFTTIKPNRGVGYIRTPCVHREFNVQDNPSNSLCIDGVRLIPVELIDCAGLVPGAWQGRGLGNQFLDEIRKADALIHIVDAAGATDIEGKLLKPGSHDPSEDVRFLEVEITMWLAQIIKRDWAKMARTIESGATDLYALLEERLSGLAIKRAYIFESVRKAGLNAEKPTAWNEDDLLKFLDTLRGIAKPMLIAGNKIDLEPAMQNVERLKTSNYAVVPCCAEAELALRRAAEKRWIDYKPGDGNFNVIKPEGLTEAQNKALQTLKEKVLIRF
;
A
#
# COMPACT_ATOMS: atom_id res chain seq x y z
N MET A 1 13.62 -1.37 -1.91
CA MET A 1 12.39 -0.81 -1.29
C MET A 1 11.32 -1.87 -1.34
N MET A 2 10.71 -2.15 -0.21
CA MET A 2 9.61 -3.12 -0.07
C MET A 2 8.32 -2.38 0.28
N VAL A 3 7.25 -2.63 -0.46
CA VAL A 3 5.95 -1.99 -0.23
C VAL A 3 4.94 -3.05 0.22
N GLY A 4 4.30 -2.80 1.37
CA GLY A 4 3.25 -3.65 1.90
C GLY A 4 1.88 -3.28 1.32
N ILE A 5 1.17 -4.28 0.79
CA ILE A 5 -0.22 -4.14 0.37
C ILE A 5 -1.09 -4.53 1.55
N VAL A 6 -1.84 -3.57 2.09
CA VAL A 6 -2.61 -3.71 3.33
C VAL A 6 -4.09 -3.40 3.11
N GLY A 7 -4.93 -3.80 4.05
CA GLY A 7 -6.37 -3.52 4.07
C GLY A 7 -7.17 -4.68 4.67
N LYS A 8 -8.44 -4.45 4.93
CA LYS A 8 -9.36 -5.46 5.47
C LYS A 8 -9.63 -6.59 4.45
N PRO A 9 -10.21 -7.72 4.85
CA PRO A 9 -10.62 -8.77 3.89
C PRO A 9 -11.60 -8.22 2.83
N ASN A 10 -11.60 -8.85 1.65
CA ASN A 10 -12.53 -8.58 0.54
C ASN A 10 -12.46 -7.18 -0.10
N THR A 11 -11.43 -6.37 0.19
CA THR A 11 -11.17 -5.10 -0.51
C THR A 11 -10.51 -5.27 -1.88
N GLY A 12 -10.07 -6.50 -2.21
CA GLY A 12 -9.38 -6.81 -3.47
C GLY A 12 -7.85 -6.76 -3.39
N LYS A 13 -7.24 -6.89 -2.20
CA LYS A 13 -5.78 -6.90 -2.01
C LYS A 13 -5.06 -7.91 -2.89
N SER A 14 -5.46 -9.19 -2.82
CA SER A 14 -4.80 -10.26 -3.58
C SER A 14 -5.01 -10.13 -5.09
N THR A 15 -6.14 -9.54 -5.51
CA THR A 15 -6.40 -9.19 -6.91
C THR A 15 -5.45 -8.07 -7.35
N PHE A 16 -5.31 -7.02 -6.52
CA PHE A 16 -4.37 -5.93 -6.76
C PHE A 16 -2.93 -6.45 -6.82
N PHE A 17 -2.52 -7.27 -5.85
CA PHE A 17 -1.20 -7.90 -5.83
C PHE A 17 -0.96 -8.71 -7.10
N SER A 18 -1.92 -9.55 -7.51
CA SER A 18 -1.83 -10.36 -8.73
C SER A 18 -1.72 -9.47 -9.97
N ALA A 19 -2.52 -8.41 -10.06
CA ALA A 19 -2.43 -7.45 -11.14
C ALA A 19 -1.07 -6.74 -11.19
N ALA A 20 -0.58 -6.26 -10.05
CA ALA A 20 0.67 -5.51 -9.96
C ALA A 20 1.92 -6.37 -10.24
N THR A 21 1.89 -7.66 -9.92
CA THR A 21 3.04 -8.59 -10.04
C THR A 21 3.01 -9.47 -11.27
N LEU A 22 1.91 -9.45 -12.05
CA LEU A 22 1.85 -10.14 -13.35
C LEU A 22 2.85 -9.45 -14.30
N ALA A 23 4.01 -10.09 -14.50
CA ALA A 23 5.06 -9.54 -15.35
C ALA A 23 4.61 -9.54 -16.81
N PRO A 24 4.87 -8.46 -17.60
CA PRO A 24 4.76 -8.52 -19.06
C PRO A 24 5.63 -9.66 -19.60
N ALA A 25 5.20 -10.27 -20.72
CA ALA A 25 5.89 -11.42 -21.32
C ALA A 25 7.38 -11.16 -21.63
N GLU A 26 7.75 -9.91 -21.92
CA GLU A 26 9.11 -9.46 -22.15
C GLU A 26 10.00 -9.47 -20.91
N ILE A 27 9.40 -9.52 -19.71
CA ILE A 27 10.10 -9.46 -18.41
C ILE A 27 10.24 -10.85 -17.78
N ALA A 28 9.52 -11.86 -18.26
CA ALA A 28 9.44 -13.20 -17.65
C ALA A 28 10.80 -13.90 -17.44
N ASN A 29 11.86 -13.46 -18.11
CA ASN A 29 13.22 -14.01 -18.02
C ASN A 29 14.19 -13.17 -17.16
N TYR A 30 13.71 -12.18 -16.39
CA TYR A 30 14.59 -11.31 -15.59
C TYR A 30 14.93 -11.97 -14.24
N PRO A 31 16.17 -11.82 -13.72
CA PRO A 31 16.69 -12.61 -12.58
C PRO A 31 16.02 -12.38 -11.22
N PHE A 32 14.98 -11.59 -11.10
CA PHE A 32 14.29 -11.30 -9.83
C PHE A 32 12.86 -11.86 -9.75
N THR A 33 12.48 -12.79 -10.63
CA THR A 33 11.11 -13.32 -10.73
C THR A 33 10.79 -14.48 -9.77
N THR A 34 11.65 -14.81 -8.80
CA THR A 34 11.35 -15.89 -7.84
C THR A 34 10.24 -15.45 -6.89
N ILE A 35 9.02 -15.83 -7.20
CA ILE A 35 7.80 -15.54 -6.41
C ILE A 35 7.80 -16.47 -5.19
N LYS A 36 7.97 -15.87 -4.01
CA LYS A 36 7.58 -16.54 -2.76
C LYS A 36 6.09 -16.32 -2.54
N PRO A 37 5.37 -17.23 -1.86
CA PRO A 37 4.01 -16.92 -1.42
C PRO A 37 4.01 -15.56 -0.72
N ASN A 38 3.08 -14.67 -1.09
CA ASN A 38 2.92 -13.32 -0.59
C ASN A 38 3.99 -12.28 -1.00
N ARG A 39 4.94 -12.61 -1.88
CA ARG A 39 5.92 -11.64 -2.38
C ARG A 39 6.01 -11.70 -3.89
N GLY A 40 6.13 -10.54 -4.50
CA GLY A 40 6.27 -10.38 -5.94
C GLY A 40 6.98 -9.09 -6.29
N VAL A 41 7.27 -8.91 -7.57
CA VAL A 41 7.87 -7.68 -8.09
C VAL A 41 6.83 -6.96 -8.93
N GLY A 42 6.49 -5.73 -8.53
CA GLY A 42 5.76 -4.79 -9.34
C GLY A 42 6.70 -3.81 -10.02
N TYR A 43 6.20 -3.02 -10.97
CA TYR A 43 7.00 -2.08 -11.73
C TYR A 43 6.39 -0.69 -11.73
N ILE A 44 7.19 0.31 -11.39
CA ILE A 44 6.83 1.72 -11.54
C ILE A 44 7.25 2.16 -12.94
N ARG A 45 6.33 2.77 -13.68
CA ARG A 45 6.57 3.34 -15.00
C ARG A 45 7.01 4.80 -14.87
N THR A 46 8.10 5.15 -15.55
CA THR A 46 8.56 6.54 -15.66
C THR A 46 9.16 6.78 -17.03
N PRO A 47 9.08 8.00 -17.59
CA PRO A 47 9.84 8.34 -18.80
C PRO A 47 11.32 8.01 -18.62
N CYS A 48 11.92 7.38 -19.61
CA CYS A 48 13.34 7.03 -19.52
C CYS A 48 14.22 8.21 -19.90
N VAL A 49 15.16 8.55 -19.05
CA VAL A 49 16.08 9.70 -19.16
C VAL A 49 16.91 9.65 -20.46
N HIS A 50 17.17 8.46 -21.03
CA HIS A 50 17.93 8.35 -22.28
C HIS A 50 17.33 9.17 -23.44
N ARG A 51 16.01 9.41 -23.41
CA ARG A 51 15.33 10.25 -24.42
C ARG A 51 15.74 11.72 -24.34
N GLU A 52 16.01 12.21 -23.13
CA GLU A 52 16.45 13.60 -22.93
C GLU A 52 17.86 13.82 -23.47
N PHE A 53 18.71 12.78 -23.38
CA PHE A 53 20.10 12.85 -23.84
C PHE A 53 20.32 12.29 -25.25
N ASN A 54 19.26 11.80 -25.90
CA ASN A 54 19.30 11.16 -27.22
C ASN A 54 20.40 10.08 -27.34
N VAL A 55 20.50 9.23 -26.32
CA VAL A 55 21.47 8.12 -26.25
C VAL A 55 20.74 6.78 -26.22
N GLN A 56 21.46 5.68 -26.46
CA GLN A 56 20.92 4.34 -26.27
C GLN A 56 20.97 3.98 -24.78
N ASP A 57 19.89 3.39 -24.27
CA ASP A 57 19.81 2.93 -22.89
C ASP A 57 20.09 1.43 -22.77
N ASN A 58 20.88 1.06 -21.79
CA ASN A 58 21.15 -0.34 -21.43
C ASN A 58 21.17 -0.49 -19.89
N PRO A 59 19.99 -0.42 -19.24
CA PRO A 59 19.91 -0.45 -17.79
C PRO A 59 20.23 -1.83 -17.22
N SER A 60 21.07 -1.88 -16.16
CA SER A 60 21.43 -3.12 -15.48
C SER A 60 20.38 -3.61 -14.46
N ASN A 61 19.62 -2.68 -13.85
CA ASN A 61 18.71 -2.99 -12.73
C ASN A 61 17.23 -2.67 -13.02
N SER A 62 16.89 -2.41 -14.25
CA SER A 62 15.54 -2.06 -14.69
C SER A 62 15.42 -2.33 -16.18
N LEU A 63 14.21 -2.24 -16.73
CA LEU A 63 13.98 -2.36 -18.16
C LEU A 63 13.58 -1.02 -18.75
N CYS A 64 13.94 -0.79 -20.01
CA CYS A 64 13.42 0.31 -20.80
C CYS A 64 12.72 -0.24 -22.04
N ILE A 65 11.41 -0.07 -22.13
CA ILE A 65 10.58 -0.51 -23.25
C ILE A 65 9.96 0.73 -23.89
N ASP A 66 10.23 0.97 -25.16
CA ASP A 66 9.71 2.12 -25.93
C ASP A 66 9.93 3.47 -25.21
N GLY A 67 11.06 3.62 -24.49
CA GLY A 67 11.39 4.84 -23.75
C GLY A 67 10.63 5.01 -22.44
N VAL A 68 9.97 3.97 -21.95
CA VAL A 68 9.42 3.88 -20.61
C VAL A 68 10.33 3.01 -19.75
N ARG A 69 10.85 3.58 -18.67
CA ARG A 69 11.63 2.87 -17.67
C ARG A 69 10.70 2.13 -16.72
N LEU A 70 10.94 0.84 -16.54
CA LEU A 70 10.24 -0.02 -15.59
C LEU A 70 11.13 -0.26 -14.36
N ILE A 71 10.85 0.43 -13.26
CA ILE A 71 11.63 0.34 -12.02
C ILE A 71 11.03 -0.75 -11.14
N PRO A 72 11.78 -1.83 -10.81
CA PRO A 72 11.26 -2.91 -9.99
C PRO A 72 11.07 -2.46 -8.53
N VAL A 73 9.93 -2.84 -7.94
CA VAL A 73 9.60 -2.64 -6.53
C VAL A 73 9.11 -3.95 -5.95
N GLU A 74 9.68 -4.37 -4.83
CA GLU A 74 9.23 -5.57 -4.13
C GLU A 74 7.91 -5.27 -3.42
N LEU A 75 6.90 -6.10 -3.69
CA LEU A 75 5.57 -6.04 -3.08
C LEU A 75 5.37 -7.23 -2.16
N ILE A 76 4.70 -7.00 -1.02
CA ILE A 76 4.26 -8.05 -0.10
C ILE A 76 2.75 -7.94 0.11
N ASP A 77 2.02 -9.04 -0.18
CA ASP A 77 0.57 -9.13 0.12
C ASP A 77 0.41 -9.47 1.61
N CYS A 78 0.05 -8.48 2.40
CA CYS A 78 -0.13 -8.63 3.83
C CYS A 78 -1.47 -9.29 4.15
N ALA A 79 -1.50 -10.06 5.24
CA ALA A 79 -2.73 -10.67 5.74
C ALA A 79 -3.84 -9.62 5.93
N GLY A 80 -5.10 -10.03 5.72
CA GLY A 80 -6.25 -9.14 5.91
C GLY A 80 -6.37 -8.68 7.36
N LEU A 81 -6.43 -7.37 7.56
CA LEU A 81 -6.54 -6.76 8.88
C LEU A 81 -7.99 -6.78 9.36
N VAL A 82 -8.19 -7.19 10.60
CA VAL A 82 -9.48 -7.14 11.30
C VAL A 82 -9.33 -6.38 12.62
N PRO A 83 -10.41 -5.79 13.16
CA PRO A 83 -10.36 -5.04 14.43
C PRO A 83 -9.77 -5.85 15.58
N GLY A 84 -8.83 -5.25 16.33
CA GLY A 84 -8.12 -5.90 17.42
C GLY A 84 -6.92 -6.74 16.99
N ALA A 85 -6.44 -6.57 15.76
CA ALA A 85 -5.24 -7.27 15.26
C ALA A 85 -4.01 -6.94 16.12
N TRP A 86 -3.88 -5.71 16.62
CA TRP A 86 -2.82 -5.31 17.55
C TRP A 86 -2.82 -6.09 18.87
N GLN A 87 -3.96 -6.66 19.25
CA GLN A 87 -4.11 -7.57 20.41
C GLN A 87 -3.93 -9.05 20.04
N GLY A 88 -3.58 -9.35 18.78
CA GLY A 88 -3.40 -10.72 18.29
C GLY A 88 -4.69 -11.36 17.74
N ARG A 89 -5.78 -10.61 17.56
CA ARG A 89 -7.01 -11.14 16.95
C ARG A 89 -6.80 -11.52 15.48
N GLY A 90 -7.35 -12.64 15.08
CA GLY A 90 -7.23 -13.13 13.70
C GLY A 90 -5.79 -13.44 13.31
N LEU A 91 -5.36 -12.95 12.15
CA LEU A 91 -3.98 -13.05 11.65
C LEU A 91 -3.11 -11.83 12.05
N GLY A 92 -3.48 -11.11 13.13
CA GLY A 92 -2.86 -9.84 13.50
C GLY A 92 -1.35 -9.93 13.68
N ASN A 93 -0.84 -10.98 14.32
CA ASN A 93 0.61 -11.16 14.50
C ASN A 93 1.34 -11.31 13.16
N GLN A 94 0.78 -12.07 12.21
CA GLN A 94 1.35 -12.20 10.87
C GLN A 94 1.32 -10.88 10.12
N PHE A 95 0.20 -10.16 10.16
CA PHE A 95 0.06 -8.85 9.55
C PHE A 95 1.12 -7.85 10.06
N LEU A 96 1.30 -7.80 11.39
CA LEU A 96 2.28 -6.91 12.02
C LEU A 96 3.72 -7.29 11.66
N ASP A 97 4.03 -8.59 11.54
CA ASP A 97 5.34 -9.08 11.08
C ASP A 97 5.63 -8.74 9.61
N GLU A 98 4.60 -8.67 8.78
CA GLU A 98 4.71 -8.28 7.37
C GLU A 98 4.90 -6.77 7.23
N ILE A 99 4.09 -5.95 7.94
CA ILE A 99 4.24 -4.49 7.97
C ILE A 99 5.60 -4.05 8.49
N ARG A 100 6.14 -4.75 9.48
CA ARG A 100 7.47 -4.46 10.03
C ARG A 100 8.53 -4.37 8.94
N LYS A 101 8.46 -5.22 7.92
CA LYS A 101 9.44 -5.32 6.83
C LYS A 101 9.22 -4.30 5.73
N ALA A 102 8.02 -3.74 5.61
CA ALA A 102 7.68 -2.78 4.56
C ALA A 102 8.26 -1.38 4.84
N ASP A 103 8.80 -0.74 3.81
CA ASP A 103 9.27 0.65 3.85
C ASP A 103 8.12 1.65 3.68
N ALA A 104 7.07 1.26 2.93
CA ALA A 104 5.87 2.04 2.67
C ALA A 104 4.66 1.11 2.51
N LEU A 105 3.45 1.67 2.55
CA LEU A 105 2.21 0.91 2.47
C LEU A 105 1.34 1.39 1.31
N ILE A 106 0.68 0.46 0.63
CA ILE A 106 -0.47 0.73 -0.24
C ILE A 106 -1.70 0.15 0.47
N HIS A 107 -2.57 1.03 0.92
CA HIS A 107 -3.82 0.64 1.57
C HIS A 107 -4.92 0.45 0.54
N ILE A 108 -5.32 -0.79 0.30
CA ILE A 108 -6.42 -1.12 -0.59
C ILE A 108 -7.73 -0.95 0.17
N VAL A 109 -8.49 0.05 -0.23
CA VAL A 109 -9.77 0.40 0.35
C VAL A 109 -10.89 0.06 -0.64
N ASP A 110 -11.97 -0.56 -0.15
CA ASP A 110 -13.18 -0.79 -0.95
C ASP A 110 -13.94 0.53 -1.13
N ALA A 111 -13.62 1.26 -2.19
CA ALA A 111 -14.24 2.56 -2.47
C ALA A 111 -15.74 2.46 -2.74
N ALA A 112 -16.24 1.31 -3.15
CA ALA A 112 -17.69 1.12 -3.32
C ALA A 112 -18.44 1.02 -1.98
N GLY A 113 -17.72 0.86 -0.84
CA GLY A 113 -18.36 0.66 0.46
C GLY A 113 -19.23 -0.61 0.51
N ALA A 114 -18.79 -1.66 -0.20
CA ALA A 114 -19.50 -2.93 -0.33
C ALA A 114 -19.00 -4.00 0.65
N THR A 115 -18.22 -3.61 1.66
CA THR A 115 -17.73 -4.48 2.72
C THR A 115 -17.78 -3.76 4.06
N ASP A 116 -18.19 -4.44 5.14
CA ASP A 116 -18.10 -3.90 6.50
C ASP A 116 -16.65 -3.87 7.04
N ILE A 117 -16.48 -3.39 8.26
CA ILE A 117 -15.16 -3.27 8.90
C ILE A 117 -14.44 -4.62 9.07
N GLU A 118 -15.16 -5.73 9.17
CA GLU A 118 -14.62 -7.09 9.23
C GLU A 118 -14.41 -7.72 7.84
N GLY A 119 -14.82 -7.02 6.77
CA GLY A 119 -14.71 -7.47 5.39
C GLY A 119 -15.88 -8.35 4.91
N LYS A 120 -17.00 -8.42 5.64
CA LYS A 120 -18.20 -9.11 5.16
C LYS A 120 -18.84 -8.31 4.02
N LEU A 121 -19.35 -9.02 3.01
CA LEU A 121 -19.98 -8.38 1.86
C LEU A 121 -21.27 -7.66 2.26
N LEU A 122 -21.43 -6.46 1.78
CA LEU A 122 -22.60 -5.59 1.93
C LEU A 122 -23.08 -5.12 0.55
N LYS A 123 -24.22 -4.47 0.54
CA LYS A 123 -24.66 -3.71 -0.64
C LYS A 123 -23.72 -2.50 -0.83
N PRO A 124 -23.31 -2.17 -2.08
CA PRO A 124 -22.52 -0.96 -2.34
C PRO A 124 -23.16 0.29 -1.71
N GLY A 125 -22.32 1.15 -1.11
CA GLY A 125 -22.74 2.35 -0.41
C GLY A 125 -23.17 2.16 1.05
N SER A 126 -23.08 0.94 1.60
CA SER A 126 -23.51 0.66 2.97
C SER A 126 -22.42 0.94 4.04
N HIS A 127 -21.17 1.13 3.65
CA HIS A 127 -20.05 1.40 4.55
C HIS A 127 -19.27 2.64 4.08
N ASP A 128 -18.80 3.45 5.03
CA ASP A 128 -17.93 4.60 4.72
C ASP A 128 -16.46 4.15 4.65
N PRO A 129 -15.81 4.19 3.46
CA PRO A 129 -14.41 3.76 3.33
C PRO A 129 -13.40 4.57 4.14
N SER A 130 -13.76 5.77 4.60
CA SER A 130 -12.88 6.57 5.47
C SER A 130 -12.71 5.95 6.86
N GLU A 131 -13.65 5.10 7.28
CA GLU A 131 -13.53 4.33 8.53
C GLU A 131 -12.41 3.28 8.43
N ASP A 132 -12.22 2.69 7.23
CA ASP A 132 -11.16 1.71 6.98
C ASP A 132 -9.77 2.34 7.11
N VAL A 133 -9.64 3.59 6.65
CA VAL A 133 -8.38 4.34 6.76
C VAL A 133 -8.07 4.59 8.24
N ARG A 134 -9.02 5.16 8.99
CA ARG A 134 -8.87 5.42 10.43
C ARG A 134 -8.61 4.15 11.23
N PHE A 135 -9.30 3.08 10.88
CA PHE A 135 -9.11 1.78 11.50
C PHE A 135 -7.67 1.28 11.36
N LEU A 136 -7.09 1.29 10.15
CA LEU A 136 -5.71 0.88 9.92
C LEU A 136 -4.71 1.74 10.70
N GLU A 137 -4.93 3.06 10.74
CA GLU A 137 -4.10 3.98 11.51
C GLU A 137 -4.08 3.63 13.00
N VAL A 138 -5.26 3.40 13.57
CA VAL A 138 -5.41 3.03 14.99
C VAL A 138 -4.70 1.70 15.28
N GLU A 139 -4.89 0.68 14.44
CA GLU A 139 -4.29 -0.64 14.65
C GLU A 139 -2.74 -0.57 14.66
N ILE A 140 -2.14 0.17 13.73
CA ILE A 140 -0.68 0.31 13.69
C ILE A 140 -0.19 1.17 14.86
N THR A 141 -0.87 2.27 15.20
CA THR A 141 -0.50 3.14 16.33
C THR A 141 -0.59 2.39 17.65
N MET A 142 -1.66 1.63 17.85
CA MET A 142 -1.83 0.83 19.08
C MET A 142 -0.81 -0.31 19.19
N TRP A 143 -0.41 -0.89 18.06
CA TRP A 143 0.68 -1.85 18.04
C TRP A 143 2.02 -1.22 18.47
N LEU A 144 2.37 -0.05 17.94
CA LEU A 144 3.55 0.70 18.39
C LEU A 144 3.45 1.04 19.87
N ALA A 145 2.24 1.41 20.34
CA ALA A 145 1.98 1.71 21.74
C ALA A 145 2.24 0.50 22.64
N GLN A 146 1.84 -0.70 22.27
CA GLN A 146 2.14 -1.92 23.04
C GLN A 146 3.63 -2.15 23.23
N ILE A 147 4.44 -1.87 22.21
CA ILE A 147 5.89 -2.06 22.27
C ILE A 147 6.54 -1.08 23.26
N ILE A 148 6.02 0.16 23.33
CA ILE A 148 6.61 1.24 24.13
C ILE A 148 6.01 1.34 25.52
N LYS A 149 4.67 1.27 25.67
CA LYS A 149 3.97 1.52 26.93
C LYS A 149 4.41 0.60 28.07
N ARG A 150 4.70 -0.66 27.78
CA ARG A 150 5.08 -1.65 28.80
C ARG A 150 6.22 -1.17 29.69
N ASP A 151 7.21 -0.51 29.13
CA ASP A 151 8.42 -0.10 29.86
C ASP A 151 8.58 1.42 29.89
N TRP A 152 7.58 2.21 29.42
CA TRP A 152 7.68 3.66 29.22
C TRP A 152 8.11 4.42 30.47
N ALA A 153 7.48 4.18 31.60
CA ALA A 153 7.79 4.88 32.84
C ALA A 153 9.25 4.65 33.30
N LYS A 154 9.79 3.46 33.07
CA LYS A 154 11.21 3.15 33.36
C LYS A 154 12.12 3.86 32.36
N MET A 155 11.81 3.81 31.07
CA MET A 155 12.55 4.45 30.01
C MET A 155 12.63 5.98 30.25
N ALA A 156 11.51 6.61 30.52
CA ALA A 156 11.44 8.06 30.78
C ALA A 156 12.33 8.50 31.95
N ARG A 157 12.32 7.76 33.06
CA ARG A 157 13.23 8.04 34.18
C ARG A 157 14.69 7.84 33.84
N THR A 158 15.04 6.83 33.05
CA THR A 158 16.43 6.59 32.62
C THR A 158 16.94 7.72 31.74
N ILE A 159 16.08 8.29 30.88
CA ILE A 159 16.41 9.45 30.04
C ILE A 159 16.64 10.68 30.90
N GLU A 160 15.74 11.01 31.83
CA GLU A 160 15.86 12.17 32.69
C GLU A 160 17.03 12.10 33.69
N SER A 161 17.48 10.89 34.04
CA SER A 161 18.70 10.71 34.82
C SER A 161 20.00 10.99 34.04
N GLY A 162 19.90 11.23 32.72
CA GLY A 162 21.06 11.47 31.85
C GLY A 162 21.83 10.21 31.47
N ALA A 163 21.33 9.00 31.80
CA ALA A 163 22.01 7.75 31.47
C ALA A 163 21.97 7.43 29.96
N THR A 164 20.96 7.93 29.25
CA THR A 164 20.81 7.81 27.79
C THR A 164 19.92 8.93 27.25
N ASP A 165 19.93 9.17 25.94
CA ASP A 165 18.97 10.09 25.29
C ASP A 165 17.74 9.35 24.78
N LEU A 166 16.62 10.08 24.64
CA LEU A 166 15.33 9.56 24.19
C LEU A 166 15.46 8.87 22.81
N TYR A 167 16.21 9.47 21.92
CA TYR A 167 16.28 9.01 20.52
C TYR A 167 17.05 7.71 20.40
N ALA A 168 18.15 7.56 21.13
CA ALA A 168 18.93 6.32 21.15
C ALA A 168 18.11 5.16 21.77
N LEU A 169 17.43 5.43 22.88
CA LEU A 169 16.65 4.40 23.56
C LEU A 169 15.45 3.93 22.72
N LEU A 170 14.74 4.86 22.10
CA LEU A 170 13.62 4.51 21.21
C LEU A 170 14.08 3.84 19.92
N GLU A 171 15.22 4.26 19.34
CA GLU A 171 15.80 3.59 18.16
C GLU A 171 16.15 2.13 18.45
N GLU A 172 16.79 1.87 19.59
CA GLU A 172 17.09 0.51 20.04
C GLU A 172 15.79 -0.32 20.18
N ARG A 173 14.79 0.25 20.88
CA ARG A 173 13.52 -0.42 21.13
C ARG A 173 12.71 -0.72 19.88
N LEU A 174 12.78 0.15 18.89
CA LEU A 174 12.05 0.09 17.62
C LEU A 174 12.91 -0.42 16.45
N SER A 175 14.14 -0.85 16.69
CA SER A 175 15.08 -1.30 15.65
C SER A 175 14.52 -2.39 14.75
N GLY A 176 13.76 -3.35 15.33
CA GLY A 176 13.08 -4.42 14.61
C GLY A 176 11.99 -3.95 13.63
N LEU A 177 11.59 -2.68 13.66
CA LEU A 177 10.54 -2.08 12.84
C LEU A 177 11.08 -1.21 11.69
N ALA A 178 12.39 -1.22 11.47
CA ALA A 178 13.09 -0.33 10.55
C ALA A 178 12.84 1.17 10.83
N ILE A 179 12.56 1.53 12.09
CA ILE A 179 12.36 2.91 12.53
C ILE A 179 13.72 3.50 12.88
N LYS A 180 14.09 4.57 12.17
CA LYS A 180 15.37 5.24 12.29
C LYS A 180 15.29 6.41 13.27
N ARG A 181 16.41 6.75 13.90
CA ARG A 181 16.55 7.90 14.81
C ARG A 181 16.00 9.21 14.23
N ALA A 182 16.23 9.45 12.95
CA ALA A 182 15.72 10.64 12.26
C ALA A 182 14.19 10.72 12.26
N TYR A 183 13.50 9.58 12.14
CA TYR A 183 12.03 9.53 12.20
C TYR A 183 11.51 9.85 13.60
N ILE A 184 12.18 9.33 14.64
CA ILE A 184 11.84 9.58 16.03
C ILE A 184 12.03 11.07 16.34
N PHE A 185 13.18 11.66 15.95
CA PHE A 185 13.44 13.09 16.12
C PHE A 185 12.36 13.97 15.49
N GLU A 186 12.05 13.72 14.21
CA GLU A 186 11.03 14.48 13.49
C GLU A 186 9.64 14.31 14.12
N SER A 187 9.34 13.13 14.64
CA SER A 187 8.05 12.84 15.28
C SER A 187 7.90 13.59 16.61
N VAL A 188 8.93 13.62 17.46
CA VAL A 188 8.92 14.38 18.71
C VAL A 188 8.76 15.88 18.42
N ARG A 189 9.51 16.39 17.43
CA ARG A 189 9.41 17.78 16.99
C ARG A 189 8.02 18.16 16.51
N LYS A 190 7.41 17.34 15.64
CA LYS A 190 6.06 17.57 15.09
C LYS A 190 4.96 17.42 16.16
N ALA A 191 5.13 16.51 17.09
CA ALA A 191 4.21 16.35 18.20
C ALA A 191 4.29 17.52 19.21
N GLY A 192 5.37 18.33 19.16
CA GLY A 192 5.60 19.45 20.08
C GLY A 192 5.98 19.01 21.49
N LEU A 193 6.65 17.85 21.63
CA LEU A 193 6.97 17.24 22.92
C LEU A 193 8.40 17.53 23.33
N ASN A 194 8.65 17.62 24.65
CA ASN A 194 9.97 17.83 25.22
C ASN A 194 10.70 16.48 25.38
N ALA A 195 11.76 16.27 24.61
CA ALA A 195 12.58 15.06 24.64
C ALA A 195 13.37 14.88 25.96
N GLU A 196 13.68 15.98 26.66
CA GLU A 196 14.44 15.96 27.92
C GLU A 196 13.56 15.65 29.14
N LYS A 197 12.22 15.78 29.01
CA LYS A 197 11.27 15.54 30.09
C LYS A 197 10.17 14.55 29.68
N PRO A 198 10.53 13.32 29.30
CA PRO A 198 9.54 12.34 28.85
C PRO A 198 8.65 11.81 29.98
N THR A 199 8.97 12.01 31.26
CA THR A 199 8.07 11.68 32.39
C THR A 199 6.86 12.60 32.45
N ALA A 200 6.95 13.80 31.84
CA ALA A 200 5.83 14.73 31.73
C ALA A 200 4.84 14.37 30.61
N TRP A 201 5.18 13.42 29.74
CA TRP A 201 4.28 12.97 28.68
C TRP A 201 3.14 12.14 29.26
N ASN A 202 1.93 12.63 29.14
CA ASN A 202 0.74 11.87 29.48
C ASN A 202 0.44 10.81 28.40
N GLU A 203 -0.64 10.07 28.55
CA GLU A 203 -1.02 9.00 27.61
C GLU A 203 -1.36 9.56 26.23
N ASP A 204 -2.03 10.69 26.16
CA ASP A 204 -2.40 11.34 24.90
C ASP A 204 -1.16 11.87 24.17
N ASP A 205 -0.19 12.43 24.88
CA ASP A 205 1.10 12.86 24.33
C ASP A 205 1.85 11.67 23.71
N LEU A 206 1.89 10.55 24.40
CA LEU A 206 2.53 9.33 23.90
C LEU A 206 1.82 8.81 22.66
N LEU A 207 0.50 8.76 22.64
CA LEU A 207 -0.28 8.33 21.49
C LEU A 207 -0.11 9.29 20.31
N LYS A 208 -0.09 10.61 20.54
CA LYS A 208 0.17 11.63 19.52
C LYS A 208 1.56 11.47 18.90
N PHE A 209 2.57 11.22 19.73
CA PHE A 209 3.92 10.92 19.26
C PHE A 209 3.93 9.66 18.37
N LEU A 210 3.31 8.58 18.82
CA LEU A 210 3.31 7.30 18.10
C LEU A 210 2.51 7.36 16.80
N ASP A 211 1.42 8.10 16.75
CA ASP A 211 0.65 8.33 15.52
C ASP A 211 1.48 9.14 14.51
N THR A 212 2.16 10.19 14.98
CA THR A 212 3.08 10.97 14.14
C THR A 212 4.23 10.10 13.63
N LEU A 213 4.80 9.25 14.49
CA LEU A 213 5.87 8.32 14.14
C LEU A 213 5.42 7.29 13.10
N ARG A 214 4.22 6.73 13.25
CA ARG A 214 3.59 5.85 12.27
C ARG A 214 3.55 6.51 10.89
N GLY A 215 3.03 7.73 10.83
CA GLY A 215 2.89 8.47 9.55
C GLY A 215 4.22 8.75 8.87
N ILE A 216 5.30 9.00 9.63
CA ILE A 216 6.65 9.26 9.10
C ILE A 216 7.36 7.97 8.72
N ALA A 217 7.31 6.96 9.59
CA ALA A 217 8.07 5.72 9.43
C ALA A 217 7.42 4.74 8.44
N LYS A 218 6.11 4.83 8.24
CA LYS A 218 5.31 3.98 7.35
C LYS A 218 4.42 4.86 6.46
N PRO A 219 5.02 5.61 5.51
CA PRO A 219 4.23 6.41 4.58
C PRO A 219 3.24 5.53 3.83
N MET A 220 2.02 6.05 3.63
CA MET A 220 0.92 5.30 3.07
C MET A 220 0.28 6.04 1.89
N LEU A 221 -0.07 5.26 0.86
CA LEU A 221 -0.91 5.67 -0.27
C LEU A 221 -2.21 4.87 -0.21
N ILE A 222 -3.33 5.50 -0.47
CA ILE A 222 -4.64 4.85 -0.54
C ILE A 222 -4.95 4.48 -1.99
N ALA A 223 -5.19 3.20 -2.25
CA ALA A 223 -5.76 2.72 -3.51
C ALA A 223 -7.27 2.49 -3.32
N GLY A 224 -8.08 3.43 -3.81
CA GLY A 224 -9.53 3.33 -3.81
C GLY A 224 -9.99 2.33 -4.86
N ASN A 225 -10.16 1.08 -4.47
CA ASN A 225 -10.47 -0.02 -5.38
C ASN A 225 -11.97 -0.16 -5.62
N LYS A 226 -12.34 -0.92 -6.67
CA LYS A 226 -13.71 -1.20 -7.12
C LYS A 226 -14.44 0.03 -7.67
N ILE A 227 -13.71 0.89 -8.39
CA ILE A 227 -14.30 2.12 -8.97
C ILE A 227 -15.33 1.85 -10.07
N ASP A 228 -15.40 0.64 -10.56
CA ASP A 228 -16.43 0.14 -11.50
C ASP A 228 -17.84 0.06 -10.86
N LEU A 229 -17.92 0.11 -9.54
CA LEU A 229 -19.16 0.06 -8.78
C LEU A 229 -19.61 1.46 -8.30
N GLU A 230 -20.90 1.73 -8.37
CA GLU A 230 -21.47 2.92 -7.72
C GLU A 230 -21.62 2.66 -6.20
N PRO A 231 -21.35 3.63 -5.32
CA PRO A 231 -20.95 5.02 -5.50
C PRO A 231 -19.43 5.28 -5.30
N ALA A 232 -18.56 4.39 -5.77
CA ALA A 232 -17.13 4.40 -5.47
C ALA A 232 -16.45 5.76 -5.71
N MET A 233 -16.76 6.45 -6.82
CA MET A 233 -16.12 7.74 -7.11
C MET A 233 -16.43 8.84 -6.12
N GLN A 234 -17.67 8.90 -5.61
CA GLN A 234 -18.02 9.86 -4.57
C GLN A 234 -17.21 9.60 -3.29
N ASN A 235 -16.97 8.34 -2.97
CA ASN A 235 -16.16 7.93 -1.84
C ASN A 235 -14.67 8.25 -2.06
N VAL A 236 -14.15 8.08 -3.28
CA VAL A 236 -12.78 8.47 -3.64
C VAL A 236 -12.58 9.97 -3.43
N GLU A 237 -13.52 10.82 -3.87
CA GLU A 237 -13.43 12.26 -3.64
C GLU A 237 -13.44 12.63 -2.14
N ARG A 238 -14.23 11.91 -1.33
CA ARG A 238 -14.16 12.07 0.13
C ARG A 238 -12.83 11.62 0.71
N LEU A 239 -12.28 10.50 0.27
CA LEU A 239 -10.97 10.02 0.70
C LEU A 239 -9.84 11.00 0.36
N LYS A 240 -9.93 11.75 -0.75
CA LYS A 240 -8.96 12.79 -1.12
C LYS A 240 -8.89 13.96 -0.13
N THR A 241 -9.90 14.13 0.73
CA THR A 241 -9.85 15.13 1.81
C THR A 241 -8.97 14.69 2.99
N SER A 242 -8.50 13.44 3.00
CA SER A 242 -7.53 12.94 3.98
C SER A 242 -6.12 13.46 3.67
N ASN A 243 -5.19 13.25 4.61
CA ASN A 243 -3.78 13.64 4.45
C ASN A 243 -2.98 12.66 3.56
N TYR A 244 -3.65 11.77 2.83
CA TYR A 244 -3.01 10.75 2.00
C TYR A 244 -3.22 11.02 0.51
N ALA A 245 -2.24 10.63 -0.30
CA ALA A 245 -2.46 10.51 -1.73
C ALA A 245 -3.47 9.37 -1.99
N VAL A 246 -4.52 9.65 -2.75
CA VAL A 246 -5.58 8.69 -3.10
C VAL A 246 -5.58 8.46 -4.60
N VAL A 247 -5.46 7.20 -4.99
CA VAL A 247 -5.48 6.77 -6.40
C VAL A 247 -6.70 5.86 -6.61
N PRO A 248 -7.64 6.24 -7.48
CA PRO A 248 -8.73 5.35 -7.87
C PRO A 248 -8.19 4.19 -8.71
N CYS A 249 -8.69 2.98 -8.48
CA CYS A 249 -8.29 1.82 -9.25
C CYS A 249 -9.43 0.77 -9.35
N CYS A 250 -9.30 -0.10 -10.35
CA CYS A 250 -10.09 -1.32 -10.48
C CYS A 250 -9.12 -2.49 -10.70
N ALA A 251 -8.71 -3.14 -9.62
CA ALA A 251 -7.73 -4.21 -9.65
C ALA A 251 -8.20 -5.41 -10.50
N GLU A 252 -9.49 -5.69 -10.52
CA GLU A 252 -10.06 -6.78 -11.32
C GLU A 252 -9.99 -6.46 -12.82
N ALA A 253 -10.30 -5.23 -13.21
CA ALA A 253 -10.18 -4.78 -14.59
C ALA A 253 -8.72 -4.85 -15.08
N GLU A 254 -7.80 -4.31 -14.31
CA GLU A 254 -6.36 -4.36 -14.65
C GLU A 254 -5.86 -5.80 -14.80
N LEU A 255 -6.21 -6.68 -13.86
CA LEU A 255 -5.82 -8.09 -13.93
C LEU A 255 -6.41 -8.78 -15.17
N ALA A 256 -7.68 -8.51 -15.51
CA ALA A 256 -8.33 -9.07 -16.69
C ALA A 256 -7.66 -8.60 -17.98
N LEU A 257 -7.35 -7.30 -18.09
CA LEU A 257 -6.66 -6.73 -19.26
C LEU A 257 -5.24 -7.29 -19.43
N ARG A 258 -4.48 -7.39 -18.35
CA ARG A 258 -3.14 -7.98 -18.39
C ARG A 258 -3.15 -9.44 -18.82
N ARG A 259 -4.10 -10.25 -18.30
CA ARG A 259 -4.27 -11.64 -18.70
C ARG A 259 -4.70 -11.78 -20.16
N ALA A 260 -5.53 -10.88 -20.66
CA ALA A 260 -5.90 -10.86 -22.07
C ALA A 260 -4.71 -10.48 -22.98
N ALA A 261 -3.87 -9.56 -22.54
CA ALA A 261 -2.63 -9.20 -23.24
C ALA A 261 -1.60 -10.34 -23.23
N GLU A 262 -1.42 -11.04 -22.11
CA GLU A 262 -0.55 -12.23 -22.01
C GLU A 262 -0.96 -13.32 -23.02
N LYS A 263 -2.27 -13.49 -23.22
CA LYS A 263 -2.81 -14.41 -24.22
C LYS A 263 -2.76 -13.85 -25.66
N ARG A 264 -2.23 -12.64 -25.85
CA ARG A 264 -2.18 -11.93 -27.15
C ARG A 264 -3.56 -11.76 -27.81
N TRP A 265 -4.61 -11.63 -27.01
CA TRP A 265 -5.94 -11.27 -27.51
C TRP A 265 -6.07 -9.77 -27.75
N ILE A 266 -5.41 -9.00 -26.90
CA ILE A 266 -5.36 -7.53 -26.99
C ILE A 266 -3.92 -7.04 -26.91
N ASP A 267 -3.67 -5.87 -27.48
CA ASP A 267 -2.48 -5.06 -27.23
C ASP A 267 -2.81 -4.06 -26.12
N TYR A 268 -2.20 -4.29 -24.95
CA TYR A 268 -2.42 -3.48 -23.74
C TYR A 268 -1.12 -3.36 -22.96
N LYS A 269 -0.72 -2.14 -22.69
CA LYS A 269 0.39 -1.87 -21.78
C LYS A 269 -0.17 -1.59 -20.38
N PRO A 270 0.34 -2.25 -19.32
CA PRO A 270 -0.17 -2.08 -17.98
C PRO A 270 -0.32 -0.61 -17.56
N GLY A 271 -1.53 -0.22 -17.11
CA GLY A 271 -1.84 1.16 -16.73
C GLY A 271 -2.14 2.11 -17.89
N ASP A 272 -2.30 1.62 -19.12
CA ASP A 272 -2.76 2.47 -20.23
C ASP A 272 -4.29 2.68 -20.16
N GLY A 273 -4.75 3.85 -20.59
CA GLY A 273 -6.18 4.18 -20.66
C GLY A 273 -6.94 3.56 -21.82
N ASN A 274 -6.29 2.71 -22.65
CA ASN A 274 -6.92 2.05 -23.79
C ASN A 274 -6.20 0.75 -24.16
N PHE A 275 -6.86 -0.08 -24.96
CA PHE A 275 -6.29 -1.28 -25.57
C PHE A 275 -6.83 -1.49 -26.99
N ASN A 276 -6.13 -2.28 -27.81
CA ASN A 276 -6.55 -2.70 -29.13
C ASN A 276 -6.77 -4.22 -29.16
N VAL A 277 -7.85 -4.67 -29.79
CA VAL A 277 -8.09 -6.11 -30.01
C VAL A 277 -7.25 -6.59 -31.18
N ILE A 278 -6.38 -7.59 -30.94
CA ILE A 278 -5.46 -8.14 -31.97
C ILE A 278 -6.14 -9.30 -32.73
N LYS A 279 -6.86 -10.17 -31.99
CA LYS A 279 -7.46 -11.39 -32.52
C LYS A 279 -8.95 -11.47 -32.15
N PRO A 280 -9.83 -10.77 -32.86
CA PRO A 280 -11.27 -10.82 -32.59
C PRO A 280 -11.86 -12.23 -32.69
N GLU A 281 -11.36 -13.03 -33.64
CA GLU A 281 -11.80 -14.42 -33.86
C GLU A 281 -11.39 -15.39 -32.74
N GLY A 282 -10.43 -15.00 -31.92
CA GLY A 282 -9.98 -15.79 -30.75
C GLY A 282 -10.79 -15.52 -29.48
N LEU A 283 -11.73 -14.56 -29.51
CA LEU A 283 -12.55 -14.17 -28.37
C LEU A 283 -13.97 -14.71 -28.50
N THR A 284 -14.49 -15.27 -27.39
CA THR A 284 -15.93 -15.58 -27.32
C THR A 284 -16.73 -14.28 -27.25
N GLU A 285 -18.02 -14.37 -27.59
CA GLU A 285 -18.96 -13.23 -27.49
C GLU A 285 -19.00 -12.65 -26.05
N ALA A 286 -18.97 -13.52 -25.04
CA ALA A 286 -18.93 -13.13 -23.63
C ALA A 286 -17.64 -12.35 -23.28
N GLN A 287 -16.48 -12.77 -23.81
CA GLN A 287 -15.19 -12.09 -23.60
C GLN A 287 -15.15 -10.72 -24.30
N ASN A 288 -15.66 -10.63 -25.54
CA ASN A 288 -15.79 -9.36 -26.24
C ASN A 288 -16.67 -8.37 -25.46
N LYS A 289 -17.84 -8.83 -24.98
CA LYS A 289 -18.73 -8.02 -24.16
C LYS A 289 -18.08 -7.57 -22.85
N ALA A 290 -17.30 -8.46 -22.19
CA ALA A 290 -16.56 -8.12 -20.98
C ALA A 290 -15.51 -7.05 -21.24
N LEU A 291 -14.68 -7.18 -22.29
CA LEU A 291 -13.69 -6.19 -22.68
C LEU A 291 -14.32 -4.83 -23.01
N GLN A 292 -15.43 -4.81 -23.71
CA GLN A 292 -16.17 -3.59 -23.99
C GLN A 292 -16.70 -2.93 -22.71
N THR A 293 -17.25 -3.73 -21.80
CA THR A 293 -17.71 -3.24 -20.48
C THR A 293 -16.56 -2.62 -19.68
N LEU A 294 -15.38 -3.26 -19.67
CA LEU A 294 -14.19 -2.71 -19.01
C LEU A 294 -13.74 -1.37 -19.64
N LYS A 295 -13.76 -1.29 -20.97
CA LYS A 295 -13.44 -0.06 -21.69
C LYS A 295 -14.38 1.08 -21.31
N GLU A 296 -15.68 0.84 -21.33
CA GLU A 296 -16.69 1.87 -21.06
C GLU A 296 -16.79 2.27 -19.58
N LYS A 297 -16.71 1.30 -18.66
CA LYS A 297 -16.93 1.54 -17.22
C LYS A 297 -15.66 1.93 -16.47
N VAL A 298 -14.49 1.55 -16.96
CA VAL A 298 -13.22 1.79 -16.27
C VAL A 298 -12.32 2.72 -17.11
N LEU A 299 -11.87 2.30 -18.30
CA LEU A 299 -10.82 3.03 -19.00
C LEU A 299 -11.25 4.39 -19.55
N ILE A 300 -12.52 4.56 -20.00
CA ILE A 300 -13.00 5.85 -20.52
C ILE A 300 -13.36 6.83 -19.39
N ARG A 301 -13.66 6.31 -18.19
CA ARG A 301 -14.03 7.14 -17.04
C ARG A 301 -12.85 7.69 -16.26
N PHE A 302 -11.69 7.11 -16.39
CA PHE A 302 -10.47 7.39 -15.63
C PHE A 302 -9.23 7.48 -16.52
#